data_98fa8152a1e6f52459bd2f0f3a5b3ae0
#
_entry.id   98fa8152a1e6f52459bd2f0f3a5b3ae0
#
_cell.length_a   1.000
_cell.length_b   1.000
_cell.length_c   1.000
_cell.angle_alpha   90.00
_cell.angle_beta   90.00
_cell.angle_gamma   90.00
#
_symmetry.space_group_name_H-M   'P 1'
#
loop_
_entity.id
_entity.type
_entity.pdbx_description
1 polymer ?
#
loop_
_entity_poly.entity_id
_entity_poly.type
_entity_poly.pdbx_seq_one_letter_code
_entity_poly.pdbx_strand_id
1 'polypeptide(L)'
;RTPDRVRKQMAAIYTAIAEQQIIYSTVPASFEEYGQRVRLADSVMAQKLGTCLDMALLYASCLEAIGLNALIVITQGHAFAGAWLVPETFPDPTIDDVSLLTKRTAEGIYDITLVETTCMNMGHSSDFDDAVKKANGKLTDGNNFLLAIDIKRARYSGVRPIPQRILHG
;
A
#
# COMPACT_ATOMS: atom_id res chain seq x y z
N ARG A 1 15.17 5.05 -13.38
CA ARG A 1 13.88 4.48 -13.84
C ARG A 1 12.99 5.62 -14.30
N THR A 2 12.25 5.44 -15.40
CA THR A 2 11.22 6.41 -15.84
C THR A 2 9.91 6.19 -15.07
N PRO A 3 9.06 7.21 -14.89
CA PRO A 3 7.76 7.04 -14.24
C PRO A 3 6.90 5.93 -14.86
N ASP A 4 6.84 5.86 -16.19
CA ASP A 4 6.12 4.81 -16.92
C ASP A 4 6.64 3.39 -16.59
N ARG A 5 7.95 3.22 -16.52
CA ARG A 5 8.55 1.94 -16.14
C ARG A 5 8.22 1.55 -14.70
N VAL A 6 8.25 2.51 -13.78
CA VAL A 6 7.86 2.27 -12.38
C VAL A 6 6.40 1.83 -12.31
N ARG A 7 5.51 2.53 -13.01
CA ARG A 7 4.08 2.20 -13.04
C ARG A 7 3.83 0.79 -13.60
N LYS A 8 4.56 0.40 -14.67
CA LYS A 8 4.48 -0.98 -15.21
C LYS A 8 4.97 -2.03 -14.22
N GLN A 9 6.01 -1.75 -13.44
CA GLN A 9 6.47 -2.65 -12.39
C GLN A 9 5.43 -2.79 -11.26
N MET A 10 4.77 -1.70 -10.89
CA MET A 10 3.65 -1.73 -9.93
C MET A 10 2.51 -2.59 -10.44
N ALA A 11 2.12 -2.45 -11.72
CA ALA A 11 1.07 -3.24 -12.34
C ALA A 11 1.41 -4.74 -12.40
N ALA A 12 2.66 -5.08 -12.70
CA ALA A 12 3.12 -6.47 -12.72
C ALA A 12 3.04 -7.14 -11.34
N ILE A 13 3.45 -6.43 -10.27
CA ILE A 13 3.34 -6.93 -8.90
C ILE A 13 1.87 -7.06 -8.48
N TYR A 14 1.02 -6.09 -8.84
CA TYR A 14 -0.42 -6.15 -8.61
C TYR A 14 -1.02 -7.43 -9.21
N THR A 15 -0.75 -7.70 -10.47
CA THR A 15 -1.23 -8.90 -11.17
C THR A 15 -0.71 -10.18 -10.51
N ALA A 16 0.57 -10.24 -10.16
CA ALA A 16 1.17 -11.40 -9.52
C ALA A 16 0.54 -11.72 -8.14
N ILE A 17 0.21 -10.68 -7.35
CA ILE A 17 -0.49 -10.86 -6.07
C ILE A 17 -1.94 -11.28 -6.30
N ALA A 18 -2.65 -10.67 -7.26
CA ALA A 18 -4.03 -11.03 -7.59
C ALA A 18 -4.15 -12.52 -7.98
N GLU A 19 -3.18 -13.05 -8.70
CA GLU A 19 -3.12 -14.47 -9.09
C GLU A 19 -2.97 -15.43 -7.89
N GLN A 20 -2.56 -14.94 -6.71
CA GLN A 20 -2.42 -15.75 -5.50
C GLN A 20 -3.75 -16.14 -4.86
N GLN A 21 -4.88 -15.59 -5.30
CA GLN A 21 -6.22 -15.91 -4.82
C GLN A 21 -6.36 -15.74 -3.29
N ILE A 22 -5.88 -14.60 -2.78
CA ILE A 22 -5.96 -14.24 -1.36
C ILE A 22 -7.39 -13.82 -1.03
N ILE A 23 -7.99 -14.45 -0.03
CA ILE A 23 -9.35 -14.15 0.42
C ILE A 23 -9.32 -12.91 1.31
N TYR A 24 -10.24 -11.97 1.09
CA TYR A 24 -10.41 -10.83 1.98
C TYR A 24 -10.99 -11.27 3.32
N SER A 25 -10.32 -10.89 4.39
CA SER A 25 -10.76 -11.15 5.76
C SER A 25 -11.20 -9.84 6.42
N THR A 26 -12.47 -9.76 6.77
CA THR A 26 -12.94 -8.70 7.66
C THR A 26 -12.61 -9.13 9.09
N VAL A 27 -11.60 -8.52 9.70
CA VAL A 27 -11.38 -8.69 11.13
C VAL A 27 -12.35 -7.77 11.86
N PRO A 28 -13.09 -8.25 12.89
CA PRO A 28 -13.77 -7.34 13.81
C PRO A 28 -12.77 -6.30 14.30
N ALA A 29 -13.21 -5.06 14.46
CA ALA A 29 -12.36 -4.03 15.02
C ALA A 29 -11.65 -4.61 16.24
N SER A 30 -10.32 -4.60 16.21
CA SER A 30 -9.53 -5.09 17.34
C SER A 30 -9.90 -4.21 18.53
N PHE A 31 -10.46 -4.80 19.58
CA PHE A 31 -10.71 -4.14 20.86
C PHE A 31 -9.43 -4.05 21.71
N GLU A 32 -8.26 -4.24 21.09
CA GLU A 32 -6.99 -4.01 21.74
C GLU A 32 -6.85 -2.51 22.00
N GLU A 33 -6.58 -2.13 23.23
CA GLU A 33 -6.41 -0.73 23.63
C GLU A 33 -5.26 -0.03 22.89
N TYR A 34 -4.34 -0.80 22.32
CA TYR A 34 -3.15 -0.30 21.63
C TYR A 34 -2.82 -1.14 20.39
N GLY A 35 -2.80 -0.46 19.23
CA GLY A 35 -2.35 -1.01 17.97
C GLY A 35 -3.37 -1.86 17.22
N GLN A 36 -3.01 -2.26 16.02
CA GLN A 36 -3.79 -3.15 15.17
C GLN A 36 -2.96 -4.40 14.86
N ARG A 37 -3.58 -5.57 14.99
CA ARG A 37 -2.96 -6.83 14.61
C ARG A 37 -2.78 -6.89 13.10
N VAL A 38 -1.58 -7.20 12.64
CA VAL A 38 -1.23 -7.39 11.23
C VAL A 38 -0.65 -8.78 11.00
N ARG A 39 -0.91 -9.33 9.81
CA ARG A 39 -0.24 -10.54 9.33
C ARG A 39 0.99 -10.14 8.54
N LEU A 40 2.11 -10.82 8.77
CA LEU A 40 3.30 -10.67 7.94
C LEU A 40 3.03 -11.19 6.51
N ALA A 41 3.77 -10.68 5.53
CA ALA A 41 3.62 -11.04 4.13
C ALA A 41 3.63 -12.57 3.90
N ASP A 42 4.56 -13.28 4.54
CA ASP A 42 4.65 -14.75 4.45
C ASP A 42 3.39 -15.44 4.96
N SER A 43 2.80 -14.93 6.06
CA SER A 43 1.56 -15.48 6.62
C SER A 43 0.37 -15.24 5.69
N VAL A 44 0.26 -14.05 5.09
CA VAL A 44 -0.78 -13.73 4.10
C VAL A 44 -0.67 -14.68 2.91
N MET A 45 0.53 -14.88 2.39
CA MET A 45 0.78 -15.74 1.23
C MET A 45 0.52 -17.23 1.54
N ALA A 46 0.91 -17.70 2.73
CA ALA A 46 0.72 -19.10 3.13
C ALA A 46 -0.75 -19.41 3.47
N GLN A 47 -1.42 -18.53 4.21
CA GLN A 47 -2.80 -18.71 4.64
C GLN A 47 -3.83 -18.31 3.58
N LYS A 48 -3.42 -17.59 2.55
CA LYS A 48 -4.30 -17.00 1.51
C LYS A 48 -5.43 -16.17 2.12
N LEU A 49 -5.10 -15.38 3.14
CA LEU A 49 -6.06 -14.58 3.90
C LEU A 49 -5.42 -13.24 4.29
N GLY A 50 -6.13 -12.13 4.10
CA GLY A 50 -5.65 -10.81 4.47
C GLY A 50 -6.74 -9.76 4.61
N THR A 51 -6.52 -8.81 5.54
CA THR A 51 -7.32 -7.60 5.71
C THR A 51 -6.89 -6.52 4.70
N CYS A 52 -7.59 -5.38 4.67
CA CYS A 52 -7.14 -4.24 3.84
C CYS A 52 -5.70 -3.79 4.21
N LEU A 53 -5.38 -3.74 5.49
CA LEU A 53 -4.03 -3.36 5.95
C LEU A 53 -3.00 -4.44 5.58
N ASP A 54 -3.32 -5.72 5.77
CA ASP A 54 -2.44 -6.83 5.38
C ASP A 54 -2.12 -6.78 3.88
N MET A 55 -3.12 -6.51 3.02
CA MET A 55 -2.94 -6.39 1.58
C MET A 55 -2.10 -5.16 1.20
N ALA A 56 -2.32 -4.02 1.87
CA ALA A 56 -1.53 -2.81 1.66
C ALA A 56 -0.06 -3.04 2.03
N LEU A 57 0.20 -3.67 3.17
CA LEU A 57 1.55 -3.98 3.62
C LEU A 57 2.25 -5.01 2.73
N LEU A 58 1.54 -6.05 2.27
CA LEU A 58 2.07 -7.04 1.32
C LEU A 58 2.51 -6.36 0.02
N TYR A 59 1.64 -5.55 -0.56
CA TYR A 59 1.93 -4.83 -1.80
C TYR A 59 3.12 -3.88 -1.63
N ALA A 60 3.10 -3.05 -0.57
CA ALA A 60 4.19 -2.12 -0.28
C ALA A 60 5.52 -2.84 -0.03
N SER A 61 5.51 -3.99 0.65
CA SER A 61 6.72 -4.80 0.87
C SER A 61 7.32 -5.29 -0.45
N CYS A 62 6.49 -5.74 -1.39
CA CYS A 62 6.94 -6.13 -2.72
C CYS A 62 7.53 -4.95 -3.51
N LEU A 63 6.91 -3.78 -3.42
CA LEU A 63 7.40 -2.56 -4.06
C LEU A 63 8.76 -2.13 -3.47
N GLU A 64 8.89 -2.14 -2.14
CA GLU A 64 10.13 -1.81 -1.44
C GLU A 64 11.25 -2.81 -1.81
N ALA A 65 10.93 -4.11 -1.90
CA ALA A 65 11.88 -5.17 -2.25
C ALA A 65 12.53 -4.96 -3.63
N ILE A 66 11.83 -4.38 -4.58
CA ILE A 66 12.39 -4.03 -5.90
C ILE A 66 12.96 -2.61 -5.97
N GLY A 67 13.06 -1.93 -4.82
CA GLY A 67 13.67 -0.60 -4.69
C GLY A 67 12.77 0.55 -5.15
N LEU A 68 11.45 0.40 -5.06
CA LEU A 68 10.51 1.49 -5.25
C LEU A 68 10.20 2.18 -3.91
N ASN A 69 9.87 3.47 -3.98
CA ASN A 69 9.53 4.27 -2.79
C ASN A 69 8.04 4.08 -2.47
N ALA A 70 7.73 3.05 -1.69
CA ALA A 70 6.36 2.68 -1.36
C ALA A 70 5.71 3.63 -0.34
N LEU A 71 4.39 3.76 -0.45
CA LEU A 71 3.52 4.55 0.42
C LEU A 71 2.42 3.65 0.98
N ILE A 72 2.03 3.91 2.23
CA ILE A 72 0.80 3.38 2.84
C ILE A 72 -0.13 4.55 3.09
N VAL A 73 -1.38 4.42 2.70
CA VAL A 73 -2.44 5.42 2.96
C VAL A 73 -3.44 4.83 3.94
N ILE A 74 -3.70 5.57 5.00
CA ILE A 74 -4.67 5.21 6.04
C ILE A 74 -5.84 6.20 5.96
N THR A 75 -7.01 5.65 5.79
CA THR A 75 -8.29 6.39 5.90
C THR A 75 -9.10 5.81 7.05
N GLN A 76 -10.21 6.43 7.38
CA GLN A 76 -11.08 5.94 8.45
C GLN A 76 -11.58 4.51 8.12
N GLY A 77 -11.12 3.53 8.90
CA GLY A 77 -11.50 2.12 8.75
C GLY A 77 -10.95 1.42 7.52
N HIS A 78 -9.97 2.01 6.80
CA HIS A 78 -9.42 1.42 5.59
C HIS A 78 -7.94 1.76 5.37
N ALA A 79 -7.24 0.91 4.63
CA ALA A 79 -5.86 1.12 4.22
C ALA A 79 -5.65 0.67 2.78
N PHE A 80 -4.79 1.36 2.06
CA PHE A 80 -4.32 1.00 0.74
C PHE A 80 -2.89 1.49 0.51
N ALA A 81 -2.31 1.24 -0.64
CA ALA A 81 -0.89 1.51 -0.85
C ALA A 81 -0.62 2.18 -2.19
N GLY A 82 0.63 2.57 -2.39
CA GLY A 82 1.10 3.13 -3.64
C GLY A 82 2.61 3.29 -3.66
N ALA A 83 3.09 4.06 -4.62
CA ALA A 83 4.50 4.42 -4.71
C ALA A 83 4.72 5.74 -5.45
N TRP A 84 5.86 6.34 -5.16
CA TRP A 84 6.44 7.38 -5.98
C TRP A 84 6.88 6.82 -7.34
N LEU A 85 6.51 7.47 -8.41
CA LEU A 85 7.00 7.16 -9.76
C LEU A 85 8.34 7.84 -10.06
N VAL A 86 8.69 8.84 -9.27
CA VAL A 86 9.93 9.61 -9.31
C VAL A 86 10.79 9.32 -8.08
N PRO A 87 12.12 9.59 -8.10
CA PRO A 87 13.00 9.25 -6.98
C PRO A 87 12.90 10.26 -5.83
N GLU A 88 11.68 10.54 -5.37
CA GLU A 88 11.37 11.48 -4.30
C GLU A 88 10.83 10.80 -3.05
N THR A 89 10.70 11.56 -1.98
CA THR A 89 10.02 11.23 -0.73
C THR A 89 9.31 12.47 -0.20
N PHE A 90 8.35 12.29 0.70
CA PHE A 90 7.88 13.41 1.50
C PHE A 90 8.97 13.90 2.48
N PRO A 91 8.89 15.16 2.94
CA PRO A 91 9.85 15.69 3.93
C PRO A 91 9.76 14.94 5.27
N ASP A 92 8.57 14.46 5.64
CA ASP A 92 8.31 13.75 6.88
C ASP A 92 7.87 12.29 6.61
N PRO A 93 8.12 11.38 7.58
CA PRO A 93 7.69 9.98 7.46
C PRO A 93 6.19 9.80 7.33
N THR A 94 5.42 10.71 7.92
CA THR A 94 3.94 10.74 7.87
C THR A 94 3.45 12.11 7.44
N ILE A 95 2.41 12.14 6.63
CA ILE A 95 1.70 13.35 6.23
C ILE A 95 0.21 13.19 6.56
N ASP A 96 -0.41 14.24 7.04
CA ASP A 96 -1.83 14.32 7.39
C ASP A 96 -2.63 15.30 6.48
N ASP A 97 -1.95 15.96 5.55
CA ASP A 97 -2.57 16.82 4.55
C ASP A 97 -2.79 16.04 3.23
N VAL A 98 -4.04 15.70 2.95
CA VAL A 98 -4.42 14.97 1.73
C VAL A 98 -4.05 15.71 0.44
N SER A 99 -3.94 17.05 0.49
CA SER A 99 -3.58 17.85 -0.69
C SER A 99 -2.18 17.53 -1.22
N LEU A 100 -1.29 17.06 -0.36
CA LEU A 100 0.06 16.62 -0.75
C LEU A 100 0.03 15.38 -1.64
N LEU A 101 -0.95 14.48 -1.42
CA LEU A 101 -1.17 13.31 -2.28
C LEU A 101 -1.92 13.69 -3.55
N THR A 102 -3.05 14.40 -3.42
CA THR A 102 -3.92 14.71 -4.55
C THR A 102 -3.21 15.55 -5.63
N LYS A 103 -2.34 16.47 -5.24
CA LYS A 103 -1.51 17.22 -6.19
C LYS A 103 -0.56 16.33 -6.99
N ARG A 104 0.03 15.31 -6.35
CA ARG A 104 1.03 14.43 -6.97
C ARG A 104 0.42 13.27 -7.77
N THR A 105 -0.84 12.94 -7.52
CA THR A 105 -1.60 11.98 -8.32
C THR A 105 -2.38 12.63 -9.46
N ALA A 106 -2.40 13.98 -9.51
CA ALA A 106 -3.17 14.74 -10.48
C ALA A 106 -2.69 14.51 -11.92
N GLU A 107 -3.64 14.61 -12.86
CA GLU A 107 -3.36 14.54 -14.29
C GLU A 107 -2.31 15.57 -14.70
N GLY A 108 -1.33 15.14 -15.47
CA GLY A 108 -0.21 15.96 -15.94
C GLY A 108 0.97 16.06 -14.96
N ILE A 109 0.83 15.63 -13.70
CA ILE A 109 1.93 15.55 -12.72
C ILE A 109 2.39 14.10 -12.59
N TYR A 110 1.51 13.19 -12.14
CA TYR A 110 1.79 11.75 -12.03
C TYR A 110 3.09 11.37 -11.31
N ASP A 111 3.40 12.09 -10.21
CA ASP A 111 4.56 11.76 -9.39
C ASP A 111 4.32 10.54 -8.49
N ILE A 112 3.06 10.29 -8.14
CA ILE A 112 2.62 9.19 -7.28
C ILE A 112 1.50 8.41 -7.97
N THR A 113 1.50 7.10 -7.86
CA THR A 113 0.37 6.22 -8.17
C THR A 113 -0.08 5.51 -6.89
N LEU A 114 -1.37 5.62 -6.58
CA LEU A 114 -2.03 4.91 -5.48
C LEU A 114 -2.88 3.77 -6.03
N VAL A 115 -3.00 2.71 -5.25
CA VAL A 115 -3.67 1.47 -5.66
C VAL A 115 -4.58 0.97 -4.54
N GLU A 116 -5.84 0.72 -4.86
CA GLU A 116 -6.75 0.03 -3.94
C GLU A 116 -6.37 -1.45 -3.88
N THR A 117 -5.61 -1.80 -2.85
CA THR A 117 -4.97 -3.11 -2.73
C THR A 117 -5.94 -4.25 -2.44
N THR A 118 -7.14 -3.97 -1.92
CA THR A 118 -8.19 -4.98 -1.78
C THR A 118 -8.75 -5.46 -3.11
N CYS A 119 -8.53 -4.73 -4.20
CA CYS A 119 -8.86 -5.19 -5.55
C CYS A 119 -8.04 -6.41 -6.00
N MET A 120 -6.93 -6.73 -5.33
CA MET A 120 -6.15 -7.95 -5.56
C MET A 120 -6.75 -9.19 -4.90
N ASN A 121 -7.73 -9.03 -4.01
CA ASN A 121 -8.34 -10.17 -3.33
C ASN A 121 -9.19 -11.01 -4.29
N MET A 122 -9.30 -12.29 -3.98
CA MET A 122 -10.12 -13.25 -4.73
C MET A 122 -11.55 -12.74 -4.92
N GLY A 123 -12.10 -12.92 -6.12
CA GLY A 123 -13.46 -12.49 -6.45
C GLY A 123 -13.56 -11.06 -7.00
N HIS A 124 -12.48 -10.29 -7.00
CA HIS A 124 -12.42 -9.01 -7.69
C HIS A 124 -11.98 -9.19 -9.15
N SER A 125 -12.69 -8.55 -10.06
CA SER A 125 -12.33 -8.51 -11.50
C SER A 125 -11.66 -7.22 -11.92
N SER A 126 -11.20 -6.42 -10.95
CA SER A 126 -10.58 -5.12 -11.19
C SER A 126 -9.14 -5.30 -11.67
N ASP A 127 -8.79 -4.68 -12.78
CA ASP A 127 -7.41 -4.57 -13.21
C ASP A 127 -6.66 -3.48 -12.42
N PHE A 128 -5.39 -3.30 -12.73
CA PHE A 128 -4.55 -2.30 -12.07
C PHE A 128 -5.08 -0.88 -12.25
N ASP A 129 -5.55 -0.52 -13.44
CA ASP A 129 -6.06 0.83 -13.72
C ASP A 129 -7.38 1.10 -12.98
N ASP A 130 -8.24 0.10 -12.85
CA ASP A 130 -9.45 0.18 -12.02
C ASP A 130 -9.10 0.38 -10.54
N ALA A 131 -8.11 -0.35 -10.04
CA ALA A 131 -7.64 -0.21 -8.66
C ALA A 131 -7.03 1.18 -8.39
N VAL A 132 -6.34 1.77 -9.37
CA VAL A 132 -5.84 3.15 -9.29
C VAL A 132 -6.98 4.16 -9.23
N LYS A 133 -8.00 4.01 -10.10
CA LYS A 133 -9.18 4.89 -10.07
C LYS A 133 -9.91 4.83 -8.74
N LYS A 134 -10.08 3.62 -8.18
CA LYS A 134 -10.73 3.43 -6.87
C LYS A 134 -9.93 4.07 -5.73
N ALA A 135 -8.61 3.95 -5.73
CA ALA A 135 -7.75 4.60 -4.74
C ALA A 135 -7.86 6.14 -4.81
N ASN A 136 -7.77 6.71 -6.01
CA ASN A 136 -7.92 8.15 -6.21
C ASN A 136 -9.32 8.65 -5.78
N GLY A 137 -10.37 7.88 -6.04
CA GLY A 137 -11.73 8.18 -5.59
C GLY A 137 -11.87 8.28 -4.08
N LYS A 138 -11.11 7.49 -3.32
CA LYS A 138 -11.09 7.55 -1.85
C LYS A 138 -10.41 8.81 -1.29
N LEU A 139 -9.57 9.49 -2.06
CA LEU A 139 -8.95 10.74 -1.66
C LEU A 139 -9.85 11.96 -1.90
N THR A 140 -10.81 11.87 -2.81
CA THR A 140 -11.73 12.99 -3.12
C THR A 140 -12.66 13.32 -1.96
N ASP A 141 -12.96 12.33 -1.10
CA ASP A 141 -13.65 12.54 0.17
C ASP A 141 -12.60 12.78 1.28
N GLY A 142 -12.01 13.99 1.28
CA GLY A 142 -10.93 14.37 2.18
C GLY A 142 -11.22 14.23 3.68
N ASN A 143 -12.49 14.09 4.06
CA ASN A 143 -12.91 13.92 5.46
C ASN A 143 -12.52 12.55 6.05
N ASN A 144 -12.27 11.55 5.20
CA ASN A 144 -11.92 10.19 5.63
C ASN A 144 -10.41 9.94 5.64
N PHE A 145 -9.61 10.82 5.08
CA PHE A 145 -8.15 10.69 5.09
C PHE A 145 -7.61 10.94 6.50
N LEU A 146 -6.76 10.04 6.99
CA LEU A 146 -6.09 10.18 8.27
C LEU A 146 -4.62 10.55 8.10
N LEU A 147 -3.87 9.72 7.40
CA LEU A 147 -2.45 9.96 7.12
C LEU A 147 -1.95 9.09 5.97
N ALA A 148 -0.82 9.49 5.40
CA ALA A 148 -0.01 8.61 4.57
C ALA A 148 1.39 8.46 5.18
N ILE A 149 1.96 7.27 5.01
CA ILE A 149 3.30 6.91 5.47
C ILE A 149 4.19 6.78 4.25
N ASP A 150 5.27 7.55 4.22
CA ASP A 150 6.35 7.40 3.25
C ASP A 150 7.37 6.41 3.83
N ILE A 151 7.39 5.20 3.31
CA ILE A 151 8.20 4.12 3.87
C ILE A 151 9.69 4.44 3.76
N LYS A 152 10.14 4.96 2.63
CA LYS A 152 11.55 5.31 2.45
C LYS A 152 11.97 6.42 3.42
N ARG A 153 11.11 7.42 3.61
CA ARG A 153 11.38 8.50 4.58
C ARG A 153 11.40 7.96 6.01
N ALA A 154 10.48 7.04 6.33
CA ALA A 154 10.47 6.36 7.64
C ALA A 154 11.78 5.59 7.88
N ARG A 155 12.33 4.89 6.86
CA ARG A 155 13.64 4.22 6.95
C ARG A 155 14.76 5.22 7.26
N TYR A 156 14.79 6.37 6.60
CA TYR A 156 15.76 7.44 6.89
C TYR A 156 15.61 8.01 8.31
N SER A 157 14.41 7.97 8.86
CA SER A 157 14.12 8.40 10.24
C SER A 157 14.38 7.31 11.29
N GLY A 158 14.97 6.17 10.88
CA GLY A 158 15.37 5.09 11.79
C GLY A 158 14.31 4.00 12.02
N VAL A 159 13.15 4.06 11.36
CA VAL A 159 12.15 2.99 11.42
C VAL A 159 12.66 1.79 10.64
N ARG A 160 12.86 0.67 11.32
CA ARG A 160 13.38 -0.57 10.72
C ARG A 160 12.26 -1.55 10.39
N PRO A 161 12.45 -2.42 9.36
CA PRO A 161 11.55 -3.55 9.13
C PRO A 161 11.51 -4.48 10.35
N ILE A 162 10.39 -5.14 10.55
CA ILE A 162 10.31 -6.23 11.52
C ILE A 162 11.25 -7.34 11.05
N PRO A 163 12.21 -7.81 11.90
CA PRO A 163 13.14 -8.85 11.51
C PRO A 163 12.40 -10.17 11.24
N GLN A 164 12.71 -10.81 10.12
CA GLN A 164 12.23 -12.17 9.85
C GLN A 164 12.88 -13.16 10.82
N ARG A 165 12.06 -13.99 11.44
CA ARG A 165 12.53 -15.12 12.23
C ARG A 165 12.86 -16.27 11.28
N ILE A 166 14.13 -16.48 11.01
CA ILE A 166 14.57 -17.70 10.28
C ILE A 166 14.48 -18.85 11.28
N LEU A 167 13.49 -19.70 11.11
CA LEU A 167 13.46 -20.98 11.81
C LEU A 167 14.46 -21.89 11.08
N HIS A 168 15.63 -22.06 11.66
CA HIS A 168 16.52 -23.14 11.28
C HIS A 168 15.88 -24.45 11.74
N GLY A 169 15.37 -25.23 10.77
CA GLY A 169 14.92 -26.61 10.98
C GLY A 169 16.10 -27.54 11.24
#